data_6038bc57174ea0b78003f84d9098c0e4
#
_entry.id   6038bc57174ea0b78003f84d9098c0e4
#
_cell.length_a   1.000
_cell.length_b   1.000
_cell.length_c   1.000
_cell.angle_alpha   90.00
_cell.angle_beta   90.00
_cell.angle_gamma   90.00
#
_symmetry.space_group_name_H-M   'P 1'
#
loop_
_entity.id
_entity.type
_entity.pdbx_description
1 polymer ?
#
loop_
_entity_poly.entity_id
_entity_poly.type
_entity_poly.pdbx_seq_one_letter_code
_entity_poly.pdbx_strand_id
1 'polypeptide(L)'
;MGFGFDLTFYCMPSKIRILPEHVAQTIAAGEVVERPASVVKELMENAIDAASSEIVVELKGGGLQLIRVYDNGEGMDREDVPVALQRYATSKIKKAEDLYAIHTLGFRGEALPSIASVSKMTIKTRVANSISGTKAVCEGGEIKGISEVGCPIGTEVEVQNIFYNLPVKRKFLKSIRSELRYCLNHFLRLSLSHPSIAFKFIHDGRMLHEHLKTESPLVRIEAILGRETVTHLQVCEFDDGEIRILGFSSLPSISKGNTDDIYIYVNRRFVKDRMIYKAINETYRHVLSTGRFPIAILFMTTPPYACLLYTSDAAD
;
A
#
# COMPACT_ATOMS: atom_id res chain seq x y z
N MET A 1 -22.50 63.53 -41.09
CA MET A 1 -22.42 63.15 -39.68
C MET A 1 -22.54 61.61 -39.60
N GLY A 2 -21.42 60.97 -39.51
CA GLY A 2 -21.36 59.50 -39.41
C GLY A 2 -21.09 59.11 -37.97
N PHE A 3 -22.05 58.48 -37.34
CA PHE A 3 -21.85 57.88 -36.01
C PHE A 3 -21.18 56.51 -36.16
N GLY A 4 -19.87 56.49 -35.85
CA GLY A 4 -19.15 55.23 -35.69
C GLY A 4 -19.50 54.62 -34.31
N PHE A 5 -20.21 53.48 -34.30
CA PHE A 5 -20.38 52.67 -33.11
C PHE A 5 -19.11 51.83 -32.93
N ASP A 6 -18.30 52.20 -31.95
CA ASP A 6 -17.14 51.44 -31.52
C ASP A 6 -17.66 50.29 -30.61
N LEU A 7 -17.85 49.10 -31.20
CA LEU A 7 -18.20 47.88 -30.49
C LEU A 7 -16.94 47.25 -29.91
N THR A 8 -16.44 47.81 -28.81
CA THR A 8 -15.46 47.11 -27.96
C THR A 8 -16.13 45.92 -27.30
N PHE A 9 -15.96 44.75 -27.92
CA PHE A 9 -16.30 43.47 -27.26
C PHE A 9 -15.41 43.35 -26.03
N TYR A 10 -15.95 43.61 -24.85
CA TYR A 10 -15.38 43.17 -23.60
C TYR A 10 -15.43 41.65 -23.56
N CYS A 11 -14.35 40.99 -23.96
CA CYS A 11 -14.18 39.55 -23.77
C CYS A 11 -14.04 39.34 -22.26
N MET A 12 -15.16 38.93 -21.64
CA MET A 12 -15.10 38.51 -20.22
C MET A 12 -14.13 37.34 -20.12
N PRO A 13 -13.12 37.40 -19.25
CA PRO A 13 -12.17 36.30 -19.10
C PRO A 13 -12.94 35.02 -18.70
N SER A 14 -12.69 33.94 -19.41
CA SER A 14 -13.29 32.62 -19.11
C SER A 14 -13.10 32.30 -17.62
N LYS A 15 -14.19 31.90 -16.95
CA LYS A 15 -14.15 31.48 -15.54
C LYS A 15 -13.42 30.14 -15.38
N ILE A 16 -13.34 29.35 -16.43
CA ILE A 16 -12.67 28.05 -16.47
C ILE A 16 -11.23 28.28 -16.93
N ARG A 17 -10.26 27.77 -16.16
CA ARG A 17 -8.83 27.84 -16.47
C ARG A 17 -8.22 26.45 -16.36
N ILE A 18 -7.28 26.14 -17.24
CA ILE A 18 -6.43 24.96 -17.11
C ILE A 18 -5.45 25.24 -15.96
N LEU A 19 -5.42 24.36 -14.98
CA LEU A 19 -4.47 24.46 -13.86
C LEU A 19 -3.03 24.22 -14.35
N PRO A 20 -2.05 24.91 -13.80
CA PRO A 20 -0.65 24.55 -13.98
C PRO A 20 -0.42 23.09 -13.62
N GLU A 21 0.42 22.40 -14.37
CA GLU A 21 0.63 20.95 -14.24
C GLU A 21 1.01 20.54 -12.81
N HIS A 22 1.90 21.27 -12.16
CA HIS A 22 2.31 21.00 -10.78
C HIS A 22 1.15 21.11 -9.77
N VAL A 23 0.21 22.03 -9.99
CA VAL A 23 -0.98 22.19 -9.14
C VAL A 23 -1.93 21.01 -9.36
N ALA A 24 -2.20 20.66 -10.62
CA ALA A 24 -3.04 19.51 -10.98
C ALA A 24 -2.44 18.19 -10.43
N GLN A 25 -1.12 18.03 -10.51
CA GLN A 25 -0.39 16.90 -9.95
C GLN A 25 -0.53 16.81 -8.43
N THR A 26 -0.37 17.94 -7.73
CA THR A 26 -0.48 17.99 -6.26
C THR A 26 -1.91 17.67 -5.79
N ILE A 27 -2.94 18.16 -6.50
CA ILE A 27 -4.34 17.83 -6.18
C ILE A 27 -4.61 16.35 -6.39
N ALA A 28 -4.27 15.81 -7.57
CA ALA A 28 -4.48 14.39 -7.88
C ALA A 28 -3.68 13.46 -6.95
N ALA A 29 -2.43 13.83 -6.62
CA ALA A 29 -1.65 13.08 -5.65
C ALA A 29 -2.27 13.10 -4.25
N GLY A 30 -2.93 14.21 -3.91
CA GLY A 30 -3.71 14.30 -2.68
C GLY A 30 -4.87 13.30 -2.63
N GLU A 31 -5.44 12.90 -3.76
CA GLU A 31 -6.48 11.87 -3.83
C GLU A 31 -5.91 10.45 -3.72
N VAL A 32 -4.74 10.21 -4.31
CA VAL A 32 -4.04 8.91 -4.25
C VAL A 32 -3.41 8.67 -2.87
N VAL A 33 -2.73 9.70 -2.32
CA VAL A 33 -2.08 9.62 -1.01
C VAL A 33 -2.94 10.32 0.03
N GLU A 34 -3.75 9.56 0.75
CA GLU A 34 -4.67 10.12 1.75
C GLU A 34 -4.00 10.38 3.10
N ARG A 35 -3.08 9.50 3.52
CA ARG A 35 -2.44 9.48 4.83
C ARG A 35 -1.11 8.72 4.82
N PRO A 36 -0.32 8.76 5.91
CA PRO A 36 0.92 7.98 6.03
C PRO A 36 0.75 6.49 5.72
N ALA A 37 -0.38 5.90 6.11
CA ALA A 37 -0.67 4.49 5.87
C ALA A 37 -0.79 4.13 4.39
N SER A 38 -1.28 5.06 3.53
CA SER A 38 -1.31 4.87 2.07
C SER A 38 0.11 4.75 1.52
N VAL A 39 1.05 5.59 2.01
CA VAL A 39 2.46 5.55 1.61
C VAL A 39 3.10 4.23 2.03
N VAL A 40 2.89 3.80 3.29
CA VAL A 40 3.41 2.51 3.79
C VAL A 40 2.90 1.36 2.94
N LYS A 41 1.59 1.34 2.62
CA LYS A 41 0.99 0.31 1.76
C LYS A 41 1.68 0.25 0.41
N GLU A 42 1.72 1.36 -0.32
CA GLU A 42 2.27 1.43 -1.68
C GLU A 42 3.76 1.06 -1.73
N LEU A 43 4.57 1.53 -0.78
CA LEU A 43 5.99 1.22 -0.75
C LEU A 43 6.25 -0.25 -0.39
N MET A 44 5.48 -0.84 0.54
CA MET A 44 5.57 -2.27 0.84
C MET A 44 5.12 -3.14 -0.33
N GLU A 45 4.05 -2.76 -1.04
CA GLU A 45 3.58 -3.47 -2.23
C GLU A 45 4.64 -3.42 -3.35
N ASN A 46 5.32 -2.28 -3.54
CA ASN A 46 6.42 -2.18 -4.48
C ASN A 46 7.61 -3.06 -4.08
N ALA A 47 7.95 -3.12 -2.79
CA ALA A 47 9.00 -3.98 -2.27
C ALA A 47 8.68 -5.48 -2.48
N ILE A 48 7.43 -5.89 -2.26
CA ILE A 48 6.97 -7.26 -2.53
C ILE A 48 7.06 -7.58 -4.03
N ASP A 49 6.60 -6.66 -4.89
CA ASP A 49 6.64 -6.82 -6.34
C ASP A 49 8.08 -6.85 -6.89
N ALA A 50 9.05 -6.24 -6.18
CA ALA A 50 10.49 -6.32 -6.48
C ALA A 50 11.14 -7.65 -6.02
N ALA A 51 10.33 -8.66 -5.69
CA ALA A 51 10.77 -9.99 -5.27
C ALA A 51 11.71 -9.98 -4.04
N SER A 52 11.52 -9.04 -3.13
CA SER A 52 12.33 -8.95 -1.90
C SER A 52 12.06 -10.13 -0.95
N SER A 53 13.08 -10.53 -0.21
CA SER A 53 12.98 -11.54 0.85
C SER A 53 12.97 -10.93 2.25
N GLU A 54 13.27 -9.64 2.38
CA GLU A 54 13.20 -8.85 3.61
C GLU A 54 12.68 -7.44 3.33
N ILE A 55 11.76 -6.99 4.15
CA ILE A 55 11.19 -5.62 4.09
C ILE A 55 11.23 -5.02 5.50
N VAL A 56 11.81 -3.82 5.62
CA VAL A 56 11.88 -3.05 6.86
C VAL A 56 11.11 -1.76 6.69
N VAL A 57 10.16 -1.51 7.59
CA VAL A 57 9.40 -0.26 7.67
C VAL A 57 9.80 0.48 8.93
N GLU A 58 10.30 1.70 8.79
CA GLU A 58 10.61 2.59 9.90
C GLU A 58 9.75 3.85 9.82
N LEU A 59 9.13 4.19 10.95
CA LEU A 59 8.32 5.41 11.09
C LEU A 59 8.84 6.28 12.22
N LYS A 60 8.71 7.62 12.04
CA LYS A 60 8.83 8.59 13.13
C LYS A 60 7.57 9.44 13.20
N GLY A 61 7.11 9.69 14.43
CA GLY A 61 5.90 10.47 14.67
C GLY A 61 4.67 9.90 13.96
N GLY A 62 4.47 8.56 13.97
CA GLY A 62 3.36 7.90 13.30
C GLY A 62 3.38 7.99 11.77
N GLY A 63 4.54 8.25 11.17
CA GLY A 63 4.73 8.45 9.73
C GLY A 63 4.56 9.89 9.27
N LEU A 64 4.26 10.84 10.17
CA LEU A 64 4.13 12.25 9.83
C LEU A 64 5.48 12.95 9.59
N GLN A 65 6.51 12.51 10.31
CA GLN A 65 7.86 13.06 10.22
C GLN A 65 8.71 12.27 9.24
N LEU A 66 8.66 10.93 9.35
CA LEU A 66 9.43 10.01 8.52
C LEU A 66 8.63 8.74 8.26
N ILE A 67 8.65 8.32 7.00
CA ILE A 67 8.34 6.96 6.57
C ILE A 67 9.56 6.50 5.77
N ARG A 68 10.18 5.39 6.19
CA ARG A 68 11.27 4.74 5.46
C ARG A 68 10.89 3.29 5.21
N VAL A 69 10.95 2.86 3.98
CA VAL A 69 10.79 1.45 3.59
C VAL A 69 12.05 1.03 2.87
N TYR A 70 12.67 -0.02 3.39
CA TYR A 70 13.84 -0.67 2.80
C TYR A 70 13.47 -2.09 2.40
N ASP A 71 13.95 -2.52 1.25
CA ASP A 71 13.85 -3.88 0.73
C ASP A 71 15.18 -4.35 0.15
N ASN A 72 15.37 -5.65 0.08
CA ASN A 72 16.50 -6.30 -0.57
C ASN A 72 16.13 -6.95 -1.91
N GLY A 73 15.14 -6.37 -2.63
CA GLY A 73 14.68 -6.84 -3.92
C GLY A 73 15.63 -6.52 -5.08
N GLU A 74 15.11 -6.55 -6.29
CA GLU A 74 15.87 -6.39 -7.54
C GLU A 74 16.60 -5.05 -7.64
N GLY A 75 16.05 -3.98 -7.02
CA GLY A 75 16.51 -2.62 -7.19
C GLY A 75 16.07 -2.01 -8.53
N MET A 76 16.62 -0.83 -8.84
CA MET A 76 16.39 -0.11 -10.10
C MET A 76 17.74 0.31 -10.70
N ASP A 77 17.85 0.23 -12.02
CA ASP A 77 18.97 0.80 -12.75
C ASP A 77 18.95 2.33 -12.70
N ARG A 78 20.10 2.95 -12.91
CA ARG A 78 20.25 4.42 -12.84
C ARG A 78 19.31 5.15 -13.78
N GLU A 79 19.12 4.62 -14.99
CA GLU A 79 18.27 5.16 -16.04
C GLU A 79 16.80 5.06 -15.70
N ASP A 80 16.39 4.02 -14.95
CA ASP A 80 15.01 3.79 -14.55
C ASP A 80 14.55 4.71 -13.40
N VAL A 81 15.48 5.16 -12.55
CA VAL A 81 15.13 5.98 -11.37
C VAL A 81 14.36 7.27 -11.74
N PRO A 82 14.81 8.10 -12.70
CA PRO A 82 14.03 9.27 -13.10
C PRO A 82 12.71 8.92 -13.81
N VAL A 83 12.65 7.77 -14.49
CA VAL A 83 11.44 7.28 -15.16
C VAL A 83 10.40 6.82 -14.13
N ALA A 84 10.83 6.11 -13.08
CA ALA A 84 9.95 5.63 -12.00
C ALA A 84 9.27 6.79 -11.23
N LEU A 85 9.78 8.00 -11.34
CA LEU A 85 9.22 9.22 -10.76
C LEU A 85 8.24 9.96 -11.69
N GLN A 86 8.05 9.47 -12.92
CA GLN A 86 7.06 9.99 -13.86
C GLN A 86 5.72 9.25 -13.69
N ARG A 87 4.63 9.96 -13.97
CA ARG A 87 3.29 9.35 -13.95
C ARG A 87 3.13 8.33 -15.06
N TYR A 88 2.40 7.28 -14.74
CA TYR A 88 2.11 6.17 -15.67
C TYR A 88 3.35 5.38 -16.09
N ALA A 89 4.47 5.57 -15.40
CA ALA A 89 5.67 4.78 -15.61
C ALA A 89 5.59 3.49 -14.78
N THR A 90 5.54 2.35 -15.44
CA THR A 90 5.44 1.04 -14.79
C THR A 90 6.19 -0.03 -15.61
N SER A 91 6.88 -0.92 -14.91
CA SER A 91 7.47 -2.14 -15.48
C SER A 91 6.51 -3.32 -15.50
N LYS A 92 5.32 -3.19 -14.87
CA LYS A 92 4.45 -4.30 -14.46
C LYS A 92 3.39 -4.67 -15.52
N ILE A 93 3.00 -3.73 -16.37
CA ILE A 93 2.07 -3.93 -17.50
C ILE A 93 2.60 -3.24 -18.73
N LYS A 94 2.35 -3.81 -19.91
CA LYS A 94 2.77 -3.26 -21.22
C LYS A 94 1.61 -3.05 -22.18
N LYS A 95 0.54 -3.83 -22.02
CA LYS A 95 -0.64 -3.84 -22.90
C LYS A 95 -1.92 -3.83 -22.09
N ALA A 96 -3.02 -3.41 -22.71
CA ALA A 96 -4.33 -3.40 -22.07
C ALA A 96 -4.78 -4.82 -21.66
N GLU A 97 -4.37 -5.84 -22.42
CA GLU A 97 -4.69 -7.24 -22.12
C GLU A 97 -4.04 -7.71 -20.81
N ASP A 98 -2.88 -7.15 -20.42
CA ASP A 98 -2.19 -7.48 -19.17
C ASP A 98 -3.07 -7.15 -17.93
N LEU A 99 -4.04 -6.23 -18.07
CA LEU A 99 -4.98 -5.89 -17.00
C LEU A 99 -5.85 -7.09 -16.57
N TYR A 100 -6.05 -8.07 -17.47
CA TYR A 100 -6.81 -9.29 -17.15
C TYR A 100 -5.97 -10.38 -16.48
N ALA A 101 -4.65 -10.17 -16.39
CA ALA A 101 -3.71 -11.15 -15.85
C ALA A 101 -2.70 -10.49 -14.89
N ILE A 102 -3.15 -9.57 -14.03
CA ILE A 102 -2.27 -8.87 -13.09
C ILE A 102 -1.86 -9.82 -11.97
N HIS A 103 -0.54 -10.07 -11.88
CA HIS A 103 0.07 -10.87 -10.81
C HIS A 103 0.75 -10.00 -9.74
N THR A 104 1.02 -8.72 -10.03
CA THR A 104 1.65 -7.77 -9.13
C THR A 104 0.62 -7.07 -8.24
N LEU A 105 1.03 -6.57 -7.07
CA LEU A 105 0.16 -5.81 -6.18
C LEU A 105 -0.11 -4.40 -6.72
N GLY A 106 0.91 -3.72 -7.25
CA GLY A 106 0.78 -2.42 -7.94
C GLY A 106 0.89 -2.57 -9.47
N PHE A 107 0.31 -1.65 -10.24
CA PHE A 107 0.41 -1.65 -11.72
C PHE A 107 0.21 -0.28 -12.38
N ARG A 108 -0.29 0.73 -11.66
CA ARG A 108 -0.73 2.01 -12.25
C ARG A 108 0.40 3.00 -12.55
N GLY A 109 1.60 2.81 -11.99
CA GLY A 109 2.72 3.74 -12.16
C GLY A 109 2.48 5.14 -11.58
N GLU A 110 1.67 5.25 -10.52
CA GLU A 110 1.30 6.53 -9.91
C GLU A 110 1.78 6.69 -8.46
N ALA A 111 2.18 5.61 -7.79
CA ALA A 111 2.52 5.64 -6.36
C ALA A 111 3.71 6.55 -6.06
N LEU A 112 4.89 6.28 -6.64
CA LEU A 112 6.10 7.07 -6.40
C LEU A 112 5.95 8.54 -6.79
N PRO A 113 5.46 8.91 -7.99
CA PRO A 113 5.25 10.32 -8.35
C PRO A 113 4.24 11.03 -7.44
N SER A 114 3.18 10.34 -7.01
CA SER A 114 2.19 10.91 -6.09
C SER A 114 2.79 11.16 -4.70
N ILE A 115 3.56 10.22 -4.15
CA ILE A 115 4.26 10.39 -2.87
C ILE A 115 5.28 11.53 -2.97
N ALA A 116 6.08 11.58 -4.04
CA ALA A 116 7.08 12.62 -4.26
C ALA A 116 6.46 14.02 -4.31
N SER A 117 5.29 14.16 -4.94
CA SER A 117 4.63 15.49 -5.10
C SER A 117 4.11 16.08 -3.79
N VAL A 118 3.89 15.27 -2.75
CA VAL A 118 3.35 15.71 -1.45
C VAL A 118 4.34 15.58 -0.29
N SER A 119 5.62 15.32 -0.59
CA SER A 119 6.65 15.07 0.43
C SER A 119 8.04 15.52 -0.02
N LYS A 120 9.01 15.37 0.90
CA LYS A 120 10.44 15.34 0.58
C LYS A 120 10.86 13.90 0.54
N MET A 121 11.16 13.38 -0.66
CA MET A 121 11.46 11.98 -0.87
C MET A 121 12.90 11.76 -1.30
N THR A 122 13.53 10.74 -0.75
CA THR A 122 14.84 10.25 -1.19
C THR A 122 14.71 8.77 -1.55
N ILE A 123 15.18 8.40 -2.72
CA ILE A 123 15.30 7.00 -3.16
C ILE A 123 16.78 6.66 -3.22
N LYS A 124 17.17 5.53 -2.65
CA LYS A 124 18.46 4.89 -2.87
C LYS A 124 18.21 3.49 -3.37
N THR A 125 18.83 3.12 -4.47
CA THR A 125 18.59 1.81 -5.07
C THR A 125 19.83 1.30 -5.78
N ARG A 126 19.99 -0.04 -5.80
CA ARG A 126 21.07 -0.70 -6.51
C ARG A 126 20.63 -2.06 -7.03
N VAL A 127 20.93 -2.35 -8.27
CA VAL A 127 20.77 -3.68 -8.87
C VAL A 127 21.98 -4.56 -8.59
N ALA A 128 21.83 -5.87 -8.65
CA ALA A 128 22.88 -6.84 -8.32
C ALA A 128 24.16 -6.67 -9.19
N ASN A 129 23.99 -6.30 -10.46
CA ASN A 129 25.10 -6.18 -11.40
C ASN A 129 25.81 -4.81 -11.39
N SER A 130 25.39 -3.89 -10.51
CA SER A 130 26.01 -2.57 -10.39
C SER A 130 26.93 -2.49 -9.17
N ILE A 131 28.09 -1.85 -9.34
CA ILE A 131 29.07 -1.62 -8.25
C ILE A 131 28.58 -0.53 -7.31
N SER A 132 27.99 0.54 -7.86
CA SER A 132 27.42 1.67 -7.11
C SER A 132 25.92 1.72 -7.26
N GLY A 133 25.23 2.24 -6.25
CA GLY A 133 23.81 2.54 -6.31
C GLY A 133 23.54 3.97 -6.77
N THR A 134 22.28 4.26 -7.00
CA THR A 134 21.76 5.57 -7.38
C THR A 134 20.95 6.16 -6.24
N LYS A 135 21.22 7.44 -5.92
CA LYS A 135 20.41 8.25 -5.00
C LYS A 135 19.71 9.34 -5.79
N ALA A 136 18.39 9.39 -5.69
CA ALA A 136 17.56 10.49 -6.19
C ALA A 136 16.93 11.26 -5.02
N VAL A 137 16.94 12.58 -5.09
CA VAL A 137 16.30 13.46 -4.12
C VAL A 137 15.20 14.24 -4.83
N CYS A 138 13.98 14.18 -4.27
CA CYS A 138 12.80 14.83 -4.82
C CYS A 138 12.14 15.70 -3.75
N GLU A 139 11.63 16.84 -4.14
CA GLU A 139 10.88 17.74 -3.26
C GLU A 139 9.67 18.30 -4.03
N GLY A 140 8.46 18.04 -3.53
CA GLY A 140 7.24 18.51 -4.16
C GLY A 140 7.01 18.02 -5.60
N GLY A 141 7.52 16.83 -5.93
CA GLY A 141 7.43 16.23 -7.26
C GLY A 141 8.59 16.58 -8.21
N GLU A 142 9.47 17.49 -7.83
CA GLU A 142 10.64 17.85 -8.63
C GLU A 142 11.89 17.09 -8.21
N ILE A 143 12.62 16.53 -9.17
CA ILE A 143 13.92 15.91 -8.93
C ILE A 143 14.94 17.01 -8.69
N LYS A 144 15.49 17.09 -7.48
CA LYS A 144 16.51 18.08 -7.10
C LYS A 144 17.94 17.62 -7.40
N GLY A 145 18.15 16.33 -7.55
CA GLY A 145 19.43 15.76 -7.91
C GLY A 145 19.44 14.24 -7.97
N ILE A 146 20.32 13.72 -8.82
CA ILE A 146 20.62 12.29 -8.92
C ILE A 146 22.14 12.14 -8.79
N SER A 147 22.58 11.27 -7.90
CA SER A 147 24.00 11.03 -7.62
C SER A 147 24.28 9.55 -7.38
N GLU A 148 25.53 9.17 -7.49
CA GLU A 148 25.98 7.84 -7.05
C GLU A 148 26.04 7.77 -5.53
N VAL A 149 25.79 6.57 -5.00
CA VAL A 149 25.84 6.28 -3.56
C VAL A 149 26.22 4.82 -3.33
N GLY A 150 26.97 4.55 -2.25
CA GLY A 150 27.14 3.19 -1.75
C GLY A 150 25.89 2.76 -1.00
N CYS A 151 25.21 1.71 -1.47
CA CYS A 151 24.08 1.10 -0.77
C CYS A 151 24.01 -0.40 -1.05
N PRO A 152 23.30 -1.20 -0.21
CA PRO A 152 23.00 -2.60 -0.48
C PRO A 152 22.19 -2.76 -1.78
N ILE A 153 22.12 -4.01 -2.28
CA ILE A 153 21.17 -4.37 -3.35
C ILE A 153 19.74 -4.20 -2.81
N GLY A 154 18.83 -3.71 -3.67
CA GLY A 154 17.46 -3.42 -3.31
C GLY A 154 17.12 -1.94 -3.36
N THR A 155 16.08 -1.54 -2.66
CA THR A 155 15.61 -0.15 -2.67
C THR A 155 15.30 0.36 -1.26
N GLU A 156 15.74 1.58 -0.96
CA GLU A 156 15.35 2.36 0.20
C GLU A 156 14.59 3.58 -0.28
N VAL A 157 13.36 3.73 0.16
CA VAL A 157 12.56 4.95 -0.07
C VAL A 157 12.31 5.62 1.28
N GLU A 158 12.79 6.85 1.40
CA GLU A 158 12.60 7.71 2.56
C GLU A 158 11.68 8.87 2.20
N VAL A 159 10.58 9.02 2.93
CA VAL A 159 9.56 10.05 2.76
C VAL A 159 9.50 10.89 4.03
N GLN A 160 9.86 12.17 3.91
CA GLN A 160 9.87 13.10 5.03
C GLN A 160 8.80 14.18 4.87
N ASN A 161 8.24 14.61 6.01
CA ASN A 161 7.33 15.74 6.10
C ASN A 161 6.15 15.64 5.11
N ILE A 162 5.45 14.50 5.12
CA ILE A 162 4.29 14.28 4.25
C ILE A 162 3.29 15.44 4.38
N PHE A 163 2.74 15.90 3.24
CA PHE A 163 1.81 17.02 3.12
C PHE A 163 2.38 18.37 3.58
N TYR A 164 3.71 18.57 3.55
CA TYR A 164 4.30 19.85 3.91
C TYR A 164 3.80 21.01 3.03
N ASN A 165 3.48 20.71 1.76
CA ASN A 165 2.95 21.64 0.76
C ASN A 165 1.40 21.60 0.66
N LEU A 166 0.71 20.79 1.49
CA LEU A 166 -0.75 20.68 1.57
C LEU A 166 -1.25 20.93 3.00
N PRO A 167 -1.18 22.16 3.51
CA PRO A 167 -1.48 22.45 4.91
C PRO A 167 -2.91 22.08 5.32
N VAL A 168 -3.87 22.17 4.42
CA VAL A 168 -5.27 21.76 4.67
C VAL A 168 -5.32 20.27 4.92
N LYS A 169 -4.71 19.47 4.05
CA LYS A 169 -4.69 18.01 4.19
C LYS A 169 -3.98 17.57 5.47
N ARG A 170 -2.86 18.23 5.80
CA ARG A 170 -2.12 17.97 7.04
C ARG A 170 -2.98 18.20 8.30
N LYS A 171 -3.92 19.16 8.29
CA LYS A 171 -4.85 19.41 9.40
C LYS A 171 -5.90 18.32 9.58
N PHE A 172 -6.23 17.57 8.53
CA PHE A 172 -7.19 16.45 8.60
C PHE A 172 -6.58 15.14 9.09
N LEU A 173 -5.25 15.07 9.24
CA LEU A 173 -4.60 13.91 9.81
C LEU A 173 -4.96 13.77 11.29
N LYS A 174 -5.10 12.52 11.71
CA LYS A 174 -5.45 12.19 13.10
C LYS A 174 -4.23 12.29 14.02
N SER A 175 -4.38 11.88 15.27
CA SER A 175 -3.27 11.82 16.21
C SER A 175 -2.18 10.85 15.74
N ILE A 176 -0.93 11.08 16.17
CA ILE A 176 0.22 10.19 15.90
C ILE A 176 -0.13 8.73 16.20
N ARG A 177 -0.81 8.47 17.32
CA ARG A 177 -1.24 7.13 17.71
C ARG A 177 -2.22 6.52 16.71
N SER A 178 -3.13 7.32 16.15
CA SER A 178 -4.10 6.84 15.17
C SER A 178 -3.44 6.55 13.82
N GLU A 179 -2.56 7.46 13.36
CA GLU A 179 -1.84 7.25 12.10
C GLU A 179 -0.89 6.05 12.17
N LEU A 180 -0.19 5.87 13.30
CA LEU A 180 0.62 4.68 13.56
C LEU A 180 -0.21 3.39 13.47
N ARG A 181 -1.42 3.38 14.06
CA ARG A 181 -2.32 2.22 14.02
C ARG A 181 -2.74 1.88 12.57
N TYR A 182 -3.02 2.88 11.74
CA TYR A 182 -3.34 2.65 10.33
C TYR A 182 -2.14 2.08 9.55
N CYS A 183 -0.94 2.62 9.77
CA CYS A 183 0.28 2.08 9.17
C CYS A 183 0.53 0.64 9.60
N LEU A 184 0.40 0.36 10.89
CA LEU A 184 0.58 -0.98 11.45
C LEU A 184 -0.43 -1.98 10.88
N ASN A 185 -1.69 -1.58 10.69
CA ASN A 185 -2.70 -2.45 10.10
C ASN A 185 -2.34 -2.87 8.66
N HIS A 186 -1.81 -1.97 7.84
CA HIS A 186 -1.34 -2.34 6.49
C HIS A 186 -0.12 -3.25 6.55
N PHE A 187 0.83 -2.96 7.43
CA PHE A 187 2.00 -3.80 7.65
C PHE A 187 1.60 -5.23 8.04
N LEU A 188 0.72 -5.39 9.02
CA LEU A 188 0.26 -6.71 9.50
C LEU A 188 -0.47 -7.47 8.39
N ARG A 189 -1.35 -6.81 7.62
CA ARG A 189 -2.08 -7.42 6.51
C ARG A 189 -1.16 -7.92 5.42
N LEU A 190 -0.19 -7.12 4.98
CA LEU A 190 0.77 -7.52 3.94
C LEU A 190 1.72 -8.62 4.44
N SER A 191 2.17 -8.52 5.68
CA SER A 191 2.99 -9.55 6.31
C SER A 191 2.26 -10.89 6.42
N LEU A 192 0.95 -10.88 6.73
CA LEU A 192 0.13 -12.07 6.86
C LEU A 192 -0.04 -12.80 5.52
N SER A 193 -0.21 -12.07 4.42
CA SER A 193 -0.39 -12.65 3.08
C SER A 193 0.92 -13.09 2.40
N HIS A 194 2.09 -12.69 2.95
CA HIS A 194 3.40 -13.00 2.38
C HIS A 194 4.33 -13.65 3.43
N PRO A 195 4.02 -14.84 3.94
CA PRO A 195 4.81 -15.48 4.99
C PRO A 195 6.25 -15.79 4.55
N SER A 196 6.51 -15.97 3.26
CA SER A 196 7.85 -16.21 2.70
C SER A 196 8.79 -14.99 2.72
N ILE A 197 8.32 -13.81 3.15
CA ILE A 197 9.13 -12.59 3.30
C ILE A 197 9.32 -12.30 4.79
N ALA A 198 10.52 -11.89 5.18
CA ALA A 198 10.78 -11.37 6.52
C ALA A 198 10.35 -9.90 6.61
N PHE A 199 9.68 -9.51 7.70
CA PHE A 199 9.19 -8.15 7.89
C PHE A 199 9.62 -7.59 9.24
N LYS A 200 10.06 -6.31 9.25
CA LYS A 200 10.36 -5.56 10.47
C LYS A 200 9.61 -4.25 10.48
N PHE A 201 9.05 -3.88 11.64
CA PHE A 201 8.36 -2.61 11.82
C PHE A 201 8.95 -1.86 13.02
N ILE A 202 9.50 -0.69 12.76
CA ILE A 202 10.20 0.15 13.73
C ILE A 202 9.44 1.47 13.87
N HIS A 203 9.19 1.93 15.09
CA HIS A 203 8.60 3.23 15.35
C HIS A 203 9.40 3.96 16.43
N ASP A 204 9.83 5.19 16.12
CA ASP A 204 10.64 6.05 16.99
C ASP A 204 11.85 5.30 17.57
N GLY A 205 12.54 4.51 16.73
CA GLY A 205 13.73 3.72 17.08
C GLY A 205 13.45 2.42 17.86
N ARG A 206 12.19 2.08 18.12
CA ARG A 206 11.81 0.83 18.80
C ARG A 206 11.25 -0.17 17.81
N MET A 207 11.76 -1.41 17.85
CA MET A 207 11.19 -2.53 17.11
C MET A 207 9.83 -2.88 17.73
N LEU A 208 8.75 -2.73 16.96
CA LEU A 208 7.40 -3.09 17.39
C LEU A 208 7.02 -4.50 16.93
N HIS A 209 7.40 -4.88 15.72
CA HIS A 209 7.15 -6.20 15.15
C HIS A 209 8.36 -6.69 14.37
N GLU A 210 8.63 -7.98 14.51
CA GLU A 210 9.59 -8.71 13.70
C GLU A 210 8.96 -10.06 13.34
N HIS A 211 8.80 -10.30 12.04
CA HIS A 211 8.21 -11.51 11.50
C HIS A 211 9.25 -12.20 10.62
N LEU A 212 9.77 -13.31 11.07
CA LEU A 212 10.75 -14.09 10.33
C LEU A 212 10.10 -14.76 9.12
N LYS A 213 10.90 -15.00 8.09
CA LYS A 213 10.49 -15.78 6.92
C LYS A 213 10.07 -17.19 7.34
N THR A 214 8.92 -17.65 6.80
CA THR A 214 8.38 -19.00 7.05
C THR A 214 7.60 -19.49 5.82
N GLU A 215 7.54 -20.78 5.62
CA GLU A 215 6.68 -21.40 4.61
C GLU A 215 5.28 -21.73 5.16
N SER A 216 5.11 -21.70 6.48
CA SER A 216 3.84 -22.02 7.13
C SER A 216 3.01 -20.76 7.41
N PRO A 217 1.81 -20.63 6.80
CA PRO A 217 0.89 -19.54 7.16
C PRO A 217 0.54 -19.53 8.65
N LEU A 218 0.43 -20.69 9.29
CA LEU A 218 0.08 -20.81 10.70
C LEU A 218 1.15 -20.20 11.61
N VAL A 219 2.43 -20.40 11.30
CA VAL A 219 3.55 -19.76 12.04
C VAL A 219 3.49 -18.24 11.91
N ARG A 220 3.15 -17.72 10.72
CA ARG A 220 2.96 -16.29 10.52
C ARG A 220 1.74 -15.77 11.28
N ILE A 221 0.64 -16.51 11.30
CA ILE A 221 -0.57 -16.18 12.08
C ILE A 221 -0.22 -16.14 13.58
N GLU A 222 0.56 -17.11 14.09
CA GLU A 222 1.03 -17.11 15.47
C GLU A 222 1.86 -15.87 15.83
N ALA A 223 2.77 -15.48 14.94
CA ALA A 223 3.59 -14.28 15.14
C ALA A 223 2.76 -12.98 15.22
N ILE A 224 1.59 -12.94 14.57
CA ILE A 224 0.72 -11.76 14.50
C ILE A 224 -0.36 -11.77 15.58
N LEU A 225 -1.08 -12.89 15.73
CA LEU A 225 -2.24 -13.01 16.60
C LEU A 225 -1.95 -13.66 17.95
N GLY A 226 -0.73 -14.18 18.12
CA GLY A 226 -0.28 -14.83 19.35
C GLY A 226 -0.64 -16.32 19.43
N ARG A 227 0.15 -17.04 20.23
CA ARG A 227 0.02 -18.50 20.39
C ARG A 227 -1.33 -18.95 20.93
N GLU A 228 -1.86 -18.21 21.92
CA GLU A 228 -3.17 -18.51 22.49
C GLU A 228 -4.28 -18.51 21.43
N THR A 229 -4.27 -17.53 20.52
CA THR A 229 -5.24 -17.48 19.42
C THR A 229 -5.12 -18.71 18.52
N VAL A 230 -3.89 -19.05 18.12
CA VAL A 230 -3.64 -20.15 17.16
C VAL A 230 -4.09 -21.50 17.72
N THR A 231 -3.95 -21.78 19.01
CA THR A 231 -4.42 -23.03 19.63
C THR A 231 -5.93 -23.24 19.54
N HIS A 232 -6.68 -22.17 19.24
CA HIS A 232 -8.13 -22.19 19.09
C HIS A 232 -8.60 -22.01 17.63
N LEU A 233 -7.67 -22.03 16.67
CA LEU A 233 -8.01 -21.98 15.24
C LEU A 233 -8.23 -23.40 14.70
N GLN A 234 -9.26 -23.52 13.89
CA GLN A 234 -9.52 -24.71 13.07
C GLN A 234 -9.16 -24.39 11.62
N VAL A 235 -8.51 -25.33 10.96
CA VAL A 235 -8.20 -25.23 9.53
C VAL A 235 -9.42 -25.66 8.74
N CYS A 236 -9.76 -24.90 7.70
CA CYS A 236 -10.76 -25.27 6.71
C CYS A 236 -10.17 -25.15 5.31
N GLU A 237 -10.43 -26.12 4.48
CA GLU A 237 -9.96 -26.17 3.10
C GLU A 237 -11.13 -26.43 2.16
N PHE A 238 -11.10 -25.77 1.02
CA PHE A 238 -12.06 -25.97 -0.06
C PHE A 238 -11.33 -25.85 -1.39
N ASP A 239 -11.64 -26.72 -2.34
CA ASP A 239 -11.09 -26.67 -3.69
C ASP A 239 -12.12 -27.31 -4.65
N ASP A 240 -12.64 -26.52 -5.60
CA ASP A 240 -13.55 -26.99 -6.66
C ASP A 240 -12.91 -26.96 -8.06
N GLY A 241 -11.60 -26.67 -8.11
CA GLY A 241 -10.83 -26.54 -9.35
C GLY A 241 -10.79 -25.11 -9.90
N GLU A 242 -11.74 -24.24 -9.54
CA GLU A 242 -11.74 -22.80 -9.89
C GLU A 242 -11.34 -21.93 -8.71
N ILE A 243 -11.86 -22.24 -7.52
CA ILE A 243 -11.61 -21.51 -6.30
C ILE A 243 -10.98 -22.45 -5.29
N ARG A 244 -9.80 -22.06 -4.79
CA ARG A 244 -9.16 -22.72 -3.65
C ARG A 244 -9.20 -21.80 -2.45
N ILE A 245 -9.63 -22.31 -1.30
CA ILE A 245 -9.66 -21.61 -0.03
C ILE A 245 -8.84 -22.38 1.00
N LEU A 246 -7.86 -21.72 1.62
CA LEU A 246 -7.24 -22.14 2.85
C LEU A 246 -7.68 -21.17 3.94
N GLY A 247 -8.43 -21.66 4.92
CA GLY A 247 -8.98 -20.85 5.99
C GLY A 247 -8.51 -21.30 7.36
N PHE A 248 -8.44 -20.33 8.28
CA PHE A 248 -8.21 -20.52 9.69
C PHE A 248 -9.31 -19.75 10.42
N SER A 249 -10.11 -20.44 11.23
CA SER A 249 -11.29 -19.88 11.86
C SER A 249 -11.35 -20.27 13.33
N SER A 250 -11.68 -19.31 14.22
CA SER A 250 -11.65 -19.57 15.65
C SER A 250 -12.80 -20.46 16.12
N LEU A 251 -12.52 -21.28 17.12
CA LEU A 251 -13.57 -21.90 17.91
C LEU A 251 -14.42 -20.81 18.61
N PRO A 252 -15.71 -21.08 18.90
CA PRO A 252 -16.59 -20.12 19.57
C PRO A 252 -16.10 -19.66 20.92
N SER A 253 -15.19 -20.41 21.57
CA SER A 253 -14.56 -20.06 22.85
C SER A 253 -13.74 -18.77 22.79
N ILE A 254 -13.23 -18.41 21.58
CA ILE A 254 -12.52 -17.16 21.35
C ILE A 254 -13.28 -16.33 20.33
N SER A 255 -13.64 -15.10 20.74
CA SER A 255 -14.35 -14.16 19.87
C SER A 255 -13.99 -12.72 20.20
N LYS A 256 -14.18 -11.81 19.27
CA LYS A 256 -13.83 -10.37 19.36
C LYS A 256 -15.09 -9.51 19.39
N GLY A 257 -14.98 -8.29 19.94
CA GLY A 257 -16.06 -7.29 19.93
C GLY A 257 -16.16 -6.49 18.61
N ASN A 258 -15.28 -6.75 17.66
CA ASN A 258 -15.23 -6.10 16.34
C ASN A 258 -14.75 -7.09 15.28
N THR A 259 -14.72 -6.66 14.03
CA THR A 259 -14.31 -7.47 12.87
C THR A 259 -12.84 -7.25 12.46
N ASP A 260 -12.02 -6.62 13.31
CA ASP A 260 -10.64 -6.26 12.96
C ASP A 260 -9.74 -7.49 12.73
N ASP A 261 -10.08 -8.64 13.38
CA ASP A 261 -9.37 -9.90 13.26
C ASP A 261 -9.99 -10.85 12.21
N ILE A 262 -10.80 -10.31 11.28
CA ILE A 262 -11.25 -11.02 10.10
C ILE A 262 -10.41 -10.55 8.91
N TYR A 263 -9.57 -11.44 8.39
CA TYR A 263 -8.67 -11.19 7.27
C TYR A 263 -9.09 -12.03 6.07
N ILE A 264 -9.42 -11.37 4.97
CA ILE A 264 -9.81 -12.03 3.72
C ILE A 264 -8.81 -11.64 2.66
N TYR A 265 -8.21 -12.63 2.02
CA TYR A 265 -7.27 -12.43 0.93
C TYR A 265 -7.76 -13.15 -0.31
N VAL A 266 -7.68 -12.47 -1.45
CA VAL A 266 -7.89 -13.08 -2.74
C VAL A 266 -6.68 -12.82 -3.61
N ASN A 267 -6.05 -13.88 -4.08
CA ASN A 267 -4.78 -13.82 -4.80
C ASN A 267 -3.74 -12.96 -4.05
N ARG A 268 -3.63 -13.17 -2.71
CA ARG A 268 -2.76 -12.45 -1.77
C ARG A 268 -3.12 -10.99 -1.52
N ARG A 269 -4.17 -10.43 -2.15
CA ARG A 269 -4.65 -9.06 -1.88
C ARG A 269 -5.67 -9.08 -0.75
N PHE A 270 -5.50 -8.21 0.23
CA PHE A 270 -6.48 -8.02 1.29
C PHE A 270 -7.73 -7.36 0.72
N VAL A 271 -8.89 -7.93 1.00
CA VAL A 271 -10.19 -7.43 0.55
C VAL A 271 -11.15 -7.27 1.71
N LYS A 272 -12.05 -6.29 1.59
CA LYS A 272 -13.21 -6.10 2.48
C LYS A 272 -14.46 -6.35 1.65
N ASP A 273 -14.94 -7.56 1.66
CA ASP A 273 -16.15 -7.93 0.92
C ASP A 273 -17.31 -8.20 1.88
N ARG A 274 -18.42 -7.48 1.72
CA ARG A 274 -19.59 -7.58 2.60
C ARG A 274 -20.26 -8.95 2.54
N MET A 275 -20.24 -9.61 1.40
CA MET A 275 -20.87 -10.92 1.24
C MET A 275 -20.07 -12.00 1.98
N ILE A 276 -18.74 -11.97 1.85
CA ILE A 276 -17.86 -12.91 2.56
C ILE A 276 -17.95 -12.66 4.07
N TYR A 277 -17.93 -11.39 4.52
CA TYR A 277 -18.15 -11.06 5.94
C TYR A 277 -19.51 -11.56 6.44
N LYS A 278 -20.57 -11.42 5.64
CA LYS A 278 -21.90 -11.93 5.98
C LYS A 278 -21.89 -13.44 6.08
N ALA A 279 -21.30 -14.17 5.13
CA ALA A 279 -21.20 -15.62 5.15
C ALA A 279 -20.47 -16.14 6.40
N ILE A 280 -19.33 -15.52 6.76
CA ILE A 280 -18.62 -15.85 8.00
C ILE A 280 -19.52 -15.63 9.21
N ASN A 281 -20.18 -14.48 9.32
CA ASN A 281 -21.04 -14.17 10.47
C ASN A 281 -22.27 -15.09 10.55
N GLU A 282 -22.86 -15.48 9.43
CA GLU A 282 -23.99 -16.43 9.39
C GLU A 282 -23.59 -17.80 9.94
N THR A 283 -22.38 -18.27 9.61
CA THR A 283 -21.84 -19.53 10.15
C THR A 283 -21.75 -19.52 11.67
N TYR A 284 -21.43 -18.37 12.26
CA TYR A 284 -21.29 -18.21 13.71
C TYR A 284 -22.55 -17.71 14.45
N ARG A 285 -23.64 -17.45 13.71
CA ARG A 285 -24.85 -16.80 14.24
C ARG A 285 -25.46 -17.50 15.45
N HIS A 286 -25.41 -18.83 15.47
CA HIS A 286 -26.04 -19.61 16.53
C HIS A 286 -25.10 -20.05 17.64
N VAL A 287 -23.80 -19.75 17.52
CA VAL A 287 -22.77 -20.17 18.46
C VAL A 287 -22.05 -19.00 19.16
N LEU A 288 -22.12 -17.80 18.61
CA LEU A 288 -21.60 -16.58 19.22
C LEU A 288 -22.72 -15.69 19.74
N SER A 289 -22.47 -15.03 20.87
CA SER A 289 -23.37 -14.00 21.40
C SER A 289 -23.46 -12.81 20.45
N THR A 290 -24.59 -12.09 20.49
CA THR A 290 -24.80 -10.87 19.69
C THR A 290 -23.68 -9.86 19.91
N GLY A 291 -23.15 -9.30 18.83
CA GLY A 291 -22.04 -8.34 18.87
C GLY A 291 -20.64 -8.98 19.05
N ARG A 292 -20.57 -10.30 18.97
CA ARG A 292 -19.29 -11.02 18.96
C ARG A 292 -19.00 -11.56 17.58
N PHE A 293 -17.72 -11.52 17.20
CA PHE A 293 -17.22 -11.92 15.89
C PHE A 293 -16.10 -12.95 16.03
N PRO A 294 -16.02 -13.93 15.10
CA PRO A 294 -14.92 -14.87 15.09
C PRO A 294 -13.60 -14.17 14.70
N ILE A 295 -12.49 -14.82 14.99
CA ILE A 295 -11.23 -14.57 14.33
C ILE A 295 -11.21 -15.45 13.09
N ALA A 296 -11.00 -14.87 11.91
CA ALA A 296 -10.99 -15.63 10.67
C ALA A 296 -9.92 -15.11 9.71
N ILE A 297 -9.15 -16.01 9.13
CA ILE A 297 -8.16 -15.70 8.10
C ILE A 297 -8.45 -16.60 6.90
N LEU A 298 -8.83 -16.02 5.77
CA LEU A 298 -9.14 -16.74 4.55
C LEU A 298 -8.17 -16.35 3.44
N PHE A 299 -7.47 -17.33 2.89
CA PHE A 299 -6.65 -17.21 1.70
C PHE A 299 -7.37 -17.87 0.54
N MET A 300 -7.88 -17.05 -0.37
CA MET A 300 -8.61 -17.51 -1.56
C MET A 300 -7.73 -17.34 -2.78
N THR A 301 -7.65 -18.37 -3.59
CA THR A 301 -6.99 -18.33 -4.90
C THR A 301 -8.02 -18.60 -5.97
N THR A 302 -8.06 -17.75 -6.99
CA THR A 302 -8.98 -17.85 -8.13
C THR A 302 -8.25 -17.43 -9.40
N PRO A 303 -8.65 -17.92 -10.59
CA PRO A 303 -8.07 -17.47 -11.84
C PRO A 303 -8.14 -15.94 -12.00
N PRO A 304 -7.11 -15.28 -12.56
CA PRO A 304 -7.07 -13.82 -12.68
C PRO A 304 -8.27 -13.22 -13.40
N TYR A 305 -8.80 -13.89 -14.43
CA TYR A 305 -9.97 -13.41 -15.17
C TYR A 305 -11.26 -13.36 -14.34
N ALA A 306 -11.38 -14.19 -13.31
CA ALA A 306 -12.51 -14.16 -12.37
C ALA A 306 -12.37 -13.05 -11.32
N CYS A 307 -11.18 -12.42 -11.27
CA CYS A 307 -10.79 -11.41 -10.29
C CYS A 307 -11.06 -9.97 -10.74
N LEU A 308 -11.77 -9.73 -11.84
CA LEU A 308 -12.09 -8.39 -12.37
C LEU A 308 -12.84 -7.48 -11.38
N LEU A 309 -13.39 -8.03 -10.32
CA LEU A 309 -14.06 -7.29 -9.25
C LEU A 309 -13.10 -6.49 -8.35
N TYR A 310 -11.78 -6.63 -8.54
CA TYR A 310 -10.77 -6.00 -7.68
C TYR A 310 -10.30 -4.63 -8.17
N THR A 311 -10.83 -4.13 -9.27
CA THR A 311 -10.51 -2.78 -9.73
C THR A 311 -11.29 -1.69 -9.00
N SER A 312 -12.24 -2.06 -8.14
CA SER A 312 -12.93 -1.09 -7.30
C SER A 312 -12.23 -0.97 -5.95
N ASP A 313 -11.14 -0.23 -5.90
CA ASP A 313 -10.69 0.46 -4.67
C ASP A 313 -11.73 1.52 -4.22
N ALA A 314 -12.95 1.42 -4.71
CA ALA A 314 -14.08 2.30 -4.45
C ALA A 314 -14.97 1.73 -3.36
N ALA A 315 -14.40 1.30 -2.23
CA ALA A 315 -15.18 0.96 -1.05
C ALA A 315 -14.32 1.10 0.20
N ASP A 316 -13.87 2.30 0.48
CA ASP A 316 -13.51 2.73 1.83
C ASP A 316 -14.53 3.74 2.35
#